data_083950f4b79966e237e074ed4e1bc4e0
#
_entry.id   083950f4b79966e237e074ed4e1bc4e0
#
_cell.length_a   1.000
_cell.length_b   1.000
_cell.length_c   1.000
_cell.angle_alpha   90.00
_cell.angle_beta   90.00
_cell.angle_gamma   90.00
#
_symmetry.space_group_name_H-M   'P 1'
#
loop_
_entity.id
_entity.type
_entity.pdbx_description
1 polymer ?
#
loop_
_entity_poly.entity_id
_entity_poly.type
_entity_poly.pdbx_seq_one_letter_code
_entity_poly.pdbx_strand_id
1 'polypeptide(L)'
;MFNYVYGKLVEVFDGVAVVDCNGLGYELNVSDVTLADIKVGETVKLLAYLQVKEDGVALYGFSTTTEKSMFLRLISVSGIGCKVAQSILSGITAGDLASAIYNGNVKLLTKVKGLGKKTAERIILELREKVEGLAQDTKSAPQTTFNKAANDAISVLVSLGLSQQDATARIETAMQLGAQTSEELINMAFRLN
;
A
#
# COMPACT_ATOMS: atom_id res chain seq x y z
N MET A 1 4.60 22.10 6.88
CA MET A 1 4.82 20.66 6.70
C MET A 1 4.34 20.26 5.32
N PHE A 2 5.15 19.55 4.53
CA PHE A 2 4.75 19.16 3.17
C PHE A 2 3.84 17.94 3.23
N ASN A 3 2.68 17.98 2.55
CA ASN A 3 1.77 16.84 2.46
C ASN A 3 2.02 16.03 1.18
N TYR A 4 2.28 16.73 0.07
CA TYR A 4 2.60 16.15 -1.22
C TYR A 4 3.44 17.13 -2.05
N VAL A 5 4.09 16.59 -3.07
CA VAL A 5 4.72 17.35 -4.18
C VAL A 5 3.96 17.00 -5.45
N TYR A 6 3.62 18.01 -6.26
CA TYR A 6 2.90 17.85 -7.51
C TYR A 6 3.61 18.62 -8.62
N GLY A 7 4.03 17.93 -9.65
CA GLY A 7 4.77 18.54 -10.75
C GLY A 7 5.21 17.51 -11.78
N LYS A 8 6.09 17.91 -12.69
CA LYS A 8 6.65 17.05 -13.73
C LYS A 8 7.81 16.24 -13.18
N LEU A 9 7.77 14.92 -13.33
CA LEU A 9 8.91 14.06 -13.01
C LEU A 9 9.99 14.27 -14.10
N VAL A 10 11.11 14.87 -13.73
CA VAL A 10 12.16 15.24 -14.69
C VAL A 10 13.33 14.26 -14.69
N GLU A 11 13.60 13.61 -13.58
CA GLU A 11 14.72 12.69 -13.42
C GLU A 11 14.44 11.63 -12.36
N VAL A 12 15.08 10.45 -12.51
CA VAL A 12 15.12 9.38 -11.50
C VAL A 12 16.53 8.81 -11.47
N PHE A 13 17.13 8.75 -10.28
CA PHE A 13 18.45 8.15 -10.03
C PHE A 13 18.55 7.62 -8.60
N ASP A 14 19.19 6.47 -8.42
CA ASP A 14 19.54 5.88 -7.10
C ASP A 14 18.40 5.88 -6.05
N GLY A 15 17.16 5.64 -6.48
CA GLY A 15 16.00 5.66 -5.56
C GLY A 15 15.51 7.07 -5.22
N VAL A 16 15.93 8.08 -5.99
CA VAL A 16 15.47 9.47 -5.87
C VAL A 16 14.66 9.85 -7.11
N ALA A 17 13.50 10.45 -6.89
CA ALA A 17 12.68 11.06 -7.93
C ALA A 17 12.79 12.60 -7.83
N VAL A 18 13.11 13.26 -8.94
CA VAL A 18 13.16 14.72 -9.04
C VAL A 18 11.89 15.24 -9.69
N VAL A 19 11.11 16.00 -8.94
CA VAL A 19 9.85 16.59 -9.40
C VAL A 19 10.02 18.09 -9.55
N ASP A 20 9.87 18.59 -10.78
CA ASP A 20 9.86 20.03 -11.09
C ASP A 20 8.48 20.62 -10.79
N CYS A 21 8.46 21.57 -9.88
CA CYS A 21 7.30 22.35 -9.50
C CYS A 21 7.51 23.81 -9.90
N ASN A 22 7.26 24.13 -11.17
CA ASN A 22 7.41 25.49 -11.74
C ASN A 22 8.82 26.08 -11.59
N GLY A 23 9.85 25.29 -11.92
CA GLY A 23 11.25 25.73 -11.88
C GLY A 23 11.96 25.45 -10.55
N LEU A 24 11.28 24.82 -9.60
CA LEU A 24 11.89 24.29 -8.38
C LEU A 24 11.90 22.76 -8.45
N GLY A 25 13.09 22.16 -8.49
CA GLY A 25 13.28 20.70 -8.46
C GLY A 25 13.30 20.19 -7.02
N TYR A 26 12.37 19.30 -6.67
CA TYR A 26 12.35 18.62 -5.38
C TYR A 26 12.86 17.19 -5.53
N GLU A 27 13.89 16.84 -4.77
CA GLU A 27 14.40 15.48 -4.66
C GLU A 27 13.61 14.73 -3.57
N LEU A 28 12.95 13.65 -3.96
CA LEU A 28 12.25 12.76 -3.04
C LEU A 28 12.87 11.37 -3.07
N ASN A 29 13.28 10.88 -1.91
CA ASN A 29 13.63 9.47 -1.77
C ASN A 29 12.36 8.62 -1.92
N VAL A 30 12.36 7.67 -2.84
CA VAL A 30 11.20 6.84 -3.18
C VAL A 30 11.56 5.36 -3.14
N SER A 31 10.59 4.50 -2.85
CA SER A 31 10.76 3.05 -2.92
C SER A 31 10.76 2.55 -4.36
N ASP A 32 11.28 1.35 -4.60
CA ASP A 32 11.22 0.70 -5.91
C ASP A 32 9.76 0.45 -6.34
N VAL A 33 8.85 0.27 -5.38
CA VAL A 33 7.40 0.16 -5.63
C VAL A 33 6.84 1.47 -6.17
N THR A 34 7.13 2.62 -5.52
CA THR A 34 6.75 3.94 -6.04
C THR A 34 7.41 4.23 -7.39
N LEU A 35 8.69 3.83 -7.60
CA LEU A 35 9.37 4.02 -8.89
C LEU A 35 8.70 3.27 -10.04
N ALA A 36 8.13 2.11 -9.78
CA ALA A 36 7.40 1.34 -10.78
C ALA A 36 6.08 2.02 -11.22
N ASP A 37 5.52 2.88 -10.36
CA ASP A 37 4.25 3.57 -10.60
C ASP A 37 4.41 4.90 -11.36
N ILE A 38 5.62 5.44 -11.50
CA ILE A 38 5.88 6.78 -12.04
C ILE A 38 6.80 6.71 -13.27
N LYS A 39 6.62 7.66 -14.20
CA LYS A 39 7.44 7.71 -15.42
C LYS A 39 8.00 9.11 -15.64
N VAL A 40 9.29 9.18 -16.00
CA VAL A 40 9.96 10.43 -16.37
C VAL A 40 9.22 11.09 -17.54
N GLY A 41 8.99 12.39 -17.42
CA GLY A 41 8.26 13.21 -18.40
C GLY A 41 6.77 13.38 -18.06
N GLU A 42 6.18 12.54 -17.21
CA GLU A 42 4.79 12.64 -16.78
C GLU A 42 4.62 13.59 -15.58
N THR A 43 3.41 14.11 -15.41
CA THR A 43 3.03 14.86 -14.20
C THR A 43 2.64 13.86 -13.11
N VAL A 44 3.29 13.98 -11.96
CA VAL A 44 3.10 13.08 -10.82
C VAL A 44 2.65 13.84 -9.58
N LYS A 45 1.95 13.15 -8.69
CA LYS A 45 1.64 13.59 -7.33
C LYS A 45 2.22 12.58 -6.37
N LEU A 46 3.29 12.93 -5.69
CA LEU A 46 3.90 12.11 -4.65
C LEU A 46 3.52 12.65 -3.28
N LEU A 47 2.93 11.81 -2.44
CA LEU A 47 2.72 12.13 -1.04
C LEU A 47 4.09 12.26 -0.38
N ALA A 48 4.28 13.27 0.49
CA ALA A 48 5.60 13.59 1.01
C ALA A 48 5.67 13.45 2.53
N TYR A 49 6.83 13.03 3.00
CA TYR A 49 7.25 13.10 4.41
C TYR A 49 8.58 13.85 4.48
N LEU A 50 8.62 14.92 5.26
CA LEU A 50 9.85 15.69 5.50
C LEU A 50 10.53 15.16 6.76
N GLN A 51 11.73 14.64 6.61
CA GLN A 51 12.63 14.35 7.73
C GLN A 51 13.55 15.55 7.95
N VAL A 52 13.57 16.06 9.17
CA VAL A 52 14.48 17.12 9.61
C VAL A 52 15.46 16.51 10.60
N LYS A 53 16.75 16.72 10.39
CA LYS A 53 17.84 16.31 11.28
C LYS A 53 18.79 17.50 11.47
N GLU A 54 19.70 17.39 12.41
CA GLU A 54 20.75 18.39 12.67
C GLU A 54 21.67 18.59 11.45
N ASP A 55 21.92 17.53 10.70
CA ASP A 55 22.83 17.50 9.53
C ASP A 55 22.10 17.76 8.19
N GLY A 56 20.77 18.03 8.19
CA GLY A 56 20.04 18.36 6.98
C GLY A 56 18.58 17.96 6.97
N VAL A 57 17.99 18.13 5.80
CA VAL A 57 16.60 17.76 5.52
C VAL A 57 16.54 16.73 4.39
N ALA A 58 15.56 15.82 4.45
CA ALA A 58 15.30 14.87 3.39
C ALA A 58 13.80 14.73 3.17
N LEU A 59 13.37 14.67 1.91
CA LEU A 59 12.01 14.35 1.53
C LEU A 59 11.92 12.86 1.15
N TYR A 60 10.85 12.22 1.60
CA TYR A 60 10.46 10.86 1.19
C TYR A 60 9.15 10.97 0.44
N GLY A 61 9.06 10.29 -0.70
CA GLY A 61 7.91 10.31 -1.60
C GLY A 61 7.21 8.96 -1.71
N PHE A 62 5.88 9.00 -1.86
CA PHE A 62 5.05 7.79 -1.94
C PHE A 62 3.97 7.97 -3.00
N SER A 63 3.73 6.94 -3.83
CA SER A 63 2.67 6.96 -4.83
C SER A 63 1.29 6.80 -4.19
N THR A 64 1.19 6.10 -3.05
CA THR A 64 -0.09 5.78 -2.40
C THR A 64 -0.14 6.21 -0.93
N THR A 65 -1.37 6.42 -0.43
CA THR A 65 -1.64 6.70 0.99
C THR A 65 -1.31 5.51 1.88
N THR A 66 -1.51 4.30 1.38
CA THR A 66 -1.21 3.04 2.09
C THR A 66 0.29 2.92 2.32
N GLU A 67 1.11 3.19 1.31
CA GLU A 67 2.56 3.17 1.42
C GLU A 67 3.07 4.22 2.42
N LYS A 68 2.60 5.47 2.31
CA LYS A 68 2.94 6.53 3.27
C LYS A 68 2.53 6.16 4.70
N SER A 69 1.33 5.60 4.87
CA SER A 69 0.84 5.17 6.18
C SER A 69 1.70 4.05 6.78
N MET A 70 2.11 3.09 5.96
CA MET A 70 3.00 2.01 6.38
C MET A 70 4.39 2.54 6.74
N PHE A 71 4.95 3.47 5.93
CA PHE A 71 6.21 4.14 6.24
C PHE A 71 6.17 4.82 7.62
N LEU A 72 5.11 5.59 7.91
CA LEU A 72 4.95 6.28 9.20
C LEU A 72 4.87 5.29 10.38
N ARG A 73 4.21 4.15 10.19
CA ARG A 73 4.20 3.08 11.20
C ARG A 73 5.56 2.47 11.39
N LEU A 74 6.29 2.18 10.31
CA LEU A 74 7.65 1.61 10.39
C LEU A 74 8.60 2.53 11.16
N ILE A 75 8.62 3.83 10.87
CA ILE A 75 9.50 4.77 11.56
C ILE A 75 9.09 5.03 13.03
N SER A 76 7.88 4.64 13.44
CA SER A 76 7.48 4.67 14.85
C SER A 76 8.06 3.51 15.66
N VAL A 77 8.59 2.47 15.00
CA VAL A 77 9.24 1.34 15.67
C VAL A 77 10.66 1.73 16.05
N SER A 78 11.01 1.55 17.31
CA SER A 78 12.37 1.89 17.81
C SER A 78 13.45 1.11 17.05
N GLY A 79 14.45 1.84 16.53
CA GLY A 79 15.55 1.29 15.73
C GLY A 79 15.27 1.25 14.23
N ILE A 80 14.10 1.71 13.75
CA ILE A 80 13.79 1.85 12.33
C ILE A 80 13.79 3.33 11.95
N GLY A 81 14.82 3.74 11.21
CA GLY A 81 14.87 5.09 10.62
C GLY A 81 14.25 5.12 9.21
N CYS A 82 14.10 6.33 8.66
CA CYS A 82 13.48 6.55 7.34
C CYS A 82 14.14 5.74 6.22
N LYS A 83 15.49 5.65 6.18
CA LYS A 83 16.21 4.85 5.17
C LYS A 83 15.89 3.36 5.25
N VAL A 84 15.78 2.82 6.48
CA VAL A 84 15.44 1.40 6.70
C VAL A 84 13.99 1.14 6.32
N ALA A 85 13.07 2.03 6.72
CA ALA A 85 11.64 1.93 6.36
C ALA A 85 11.44 1.95 4.84
N GLN A 86 12.15 2.82 4.12
CA GLN A 86 12.12 2.88 2.67
C GLN A 86 12.68 1.63 2.01
N SER A 87 13.83 1.12 2.49
CA SER A 87 14.40 -0.14 2.01
C SER A 87 13.44 -1.32 2.21
N ILE A 88 12.70 -1.36 3.31
CA ILE A 88 11.65 -2.36 3.54
C ILE A 88 10.55 -2.23 2.48
N LEU A 89 10.04 -1.02 2.23
CA LEU A 89 8.99 -0.77 1.25
C LEU A 89 9.43 -0.94 -0.21
N SER A 90 10.74 -0.91 -0.49
CA SER A 90 11.28 -1.32 -1.80
C SER A 90 11.26 -2.84 -1.99
N GLY A 91 11.37 -3.62 -0.92
CA GLY A 91 11.43 -5.08 -0.99
C GLY A 91 10.08 -5.80 -0.88
N ILE A 92 9.04 -5.10 -0.42
CA ILE A 92 7.70 -5.68 -0.21
C ILE A 92 6.64 -4.58 -0.30
N THR A 93 5.51 -4.84 -0.94
CA THR A 93 4.41 -3.86 -0.99
C THR A 93 3.85 -3.56 0.40
N ALA A 94 3.32 -2.36 0.59
CA ALA A 94 2.76 -1.95 1.89
C ALA A 94 1.66 -2.91 2.38
N GLY A 95 0.87 -3.43 1.47
CA GLY A 95 -0.19 -4.37 1.77
C GLY A 95 0.32 -5.76 2.16
N ASP A 96 1.26 -6.33 1.40
CA ASP A 96 1.87 -7.63 1.74
C ASP A 96 2.63 -7.54 3.06
N LEU A 97 3.28 -6.40 3.32
CA LEU A 97 3.94 -6.10 4.58
C LEU A 97 2.92 -6.08 5.74
N ALA A 98 1.78 -5.40 5.56
CA ALA A 98 0.71 -5.38 6.56
C ALA A 98 0.19 -6.78 6.86
N SER A 99 -0.04 -7.59 5.83
CA SER A 99 -0.46 -8.99 5.96
C SER A 99 0.58 -9.84 6.66
N ALA A 100 1.87 -9.67 6.34
CA ALA A 100 2.97 -10.38 6.98
C ALA A 100 3.09 -10.04 8.48
N ILE A 101 2.91 -8.77 8.84
CA ILE A 101 2.93 -8.29 10.23
C ILE A 101 1.73 -8.86 11.00
N TYR A 102 0.53 -8.75 10.44
CA TYR A 102 -0.71 -9.22 11.08
C TYR A 102 -0.64 -10.73 11.36
N ASN A 103 -0.17 -11.51 10.39
CA ASN A 103 -0.02 -12.97 10.50
C ASN A 103 1.22 -13.42 11.27
N GLY A 104 2.06 -12.50 11.76
CA GLY A 104 3.27 -12.84 12.51
C GLY A 104 4.34 -13.57 11.68
N ASN A 105 4.38 -13.33 10.36
CA ASN A 105 5.27 -14.05 9.45
C ASN A 105 6.71 -13.50 9.47
N VAL A 106 7.47 -13.82 10.53
CA VAL A 106 8.88 -13.44 10.68
C VAL A 106 9.74 -13.89 9.49
N LYS A 107 9.48 -15.09 8.94
CA LYS A 107 10.25 -15.65 7.82
C LYS A 107 10.13 -14.80 6.54
N LEU A 108 8.95 -14.27 6.27
CA LEU A 108 8.73 -13.40 5.11
C LEU A 108 9.45 -12.05 5.32
N LEU A 109 9.32 -11.46 6.50
CA LEU A 109 9.97 -10.19 6.83
C LEU A 109 11.50 -10.27 6.77
N THR A 110 12.11 -11.36 7.22
CA THR A 110 13.56 -11.53 7.17
C THR A 110 14.13 -11.74 5.77
N LYS A 111 13.29 -11.98 4.75
CA LYS A 111 13.72 -11.98 3.34
C LYS A 111 13.96 -10.57 2.79
N VAL A 112 13.38 -9.56 3.43
CA VAL A 112 13.57 -8.17 3.02
C VAL A 112 14.97 -7.71 3.40
N LYS A 113 15.71 -7.16 2.43
CA LYS A 113 17.08 -6.68 2.62
C LYS A 113 17.15 -5.65 3.75
N GLY A 114 18.06 -5.86 4.69
CA GLY A 114 18.25 -4.97 5.84
C GLY A 114 17.35 -5.27 7.04
N LEU A 115 16.49 -6.29 6.98
CA LEU A 115 15.62 -6.68 8.09
C LEU A 115 16.13 -7.95 8.79
N GLY A 116 16.80 -7.78 9.92
CA GLY A 116 17.22 -8.91 10.75
C GLY A 116 16.06 -9.50 11.56
N LYS A 117 16.25 -10.74 12.05
CA LYS A 117 15.22 -11.46 12.82
C LYS A 117 14.67 -10.66 14.01
N LYS A 118 15.56 -10.07 14.82
CA LYS A 118 15.17 -9.25 15.98
C LYS A 118 14.32 -8.04 15.60
N THR A 119 14.67 -7.37 14.49
CA THR A 119 13.91 -6.21 14.00
C THR A 119 12.56 -6.65 13.44
N ALA A 120 12.50 -7.78 12.73
CA ALA A 120 11.24 -8.33 12.22
C ALA A 120 10.28 -8.72 13.36
N GLU A 121 10.77 -9.39 14.41
CA GLU A 121 9.99 -9.73 15.60
C GLU A 121 9.47 -8.47 16.30
N ARG A 122 10.30 -7.42 16.40
CA ARG A 122 9.92 -6.13 16.98
C ARG A 122 8.85 -5.41 16.16
N ILE A 123 8.99 -5.37 14.84
CA ILE A 123 7.97 -4.81 13.94
C ILE A 123 6.62 -5.50 14.18
N ILE A 124 6.60 -6.83 14.23
CA ILE A 124 5.38 -7.59 14.47
C ILE A 124 4.78 -7.22 15.83
N LEU A 125 5.59 -7.22 16.89
CA LEU A 125 5.12 -6.90 18.24
C LEU A 125 4.50 -5.50 18.33
N GLU A 126 5.16 -4.49 17.76
CA GLU A 126 4.75 -3.08 17.91
C GLU A 126 3.64 -2.65 16.92
N LEU A 127 3.53 -3.33 15.77
CA LEU A 127 2.62 -2.91 14.69
C LEU A 127 1.44 -3.85 14.43
N ARG A 128 1.39 -5.07 14.97
CA ARG A 128 0.37 -6.07 14.66
C ARG A 128 -1.06 -5.53 14.75
N GLU A 129 -1.39 -4.87 15.85
CA GLU A 129 -2.72 -4.29 16.05
C GLU A 129 -2.95 -3.04 15.19
N LYS A 130 -1.88 -2.32 14.85
CA LYS A 130 -1.95 -1.07 14.09
C LYS A 130 -2.12 -1.27 12.59
N VAL A 131 -1.86 -2.46 12.06
CA VAL A 131 -1.94 -2.77 10.61
C VAL A 131 -3.22 -3.50 10.22
N GLU A 132 -4.12 -3.82 11.14
CA GLU A 132 -5.33 -4.59 10.89
C GLU A 132 -6.19 -4.01 9.75
N GLY A 133 -6.38 -2.68 9.72
CA GLY A 133 -7.10 -2.00 8.63
C GLY A 133 -6.36 -1.96 7.29
N LEU A 134 -5.03 -2.01 7.30
CA LEU A 134 -4.21 -2.00 6.07
C LEU A 134 -4.03 -3.40 5.47
N ALA A 135 -4.12 -4.45 6.26
CA ALA A 135 -4.04 -5.84 5.79
C ALA A 135 -5.23 -6.22 4.91
N GLN A 136 -6.35 -5.54 5.03
CA GLN A 136 -7.53 -5.74 4.20
C GLN A 136 -7.43 -5.06 2.84
N ASP A 137 -6.59 -4.02 2.70
CA ASP A 137 -6.35 -3.31 1.44
C ASP A 137 -5.37 -4.05 0.48
N THR A 138 -4.79 -5.19 0.88
CA THR A 138 -3.85 -5.99 0.07
C THR A 138 -4.47 -6.67 -1.16
N LYS A 139 -5.75 -6.50 -1.40
CA LYS A 139 -6.41 -6.89 -2.65
C LYS A 139 -6.47 -5.77 -3.70
N SER A 140 -5.77 -4.64 -3.48
CA SER A 140 -5.74 -3.50 -4.39
C SER A 140 -4.44 -3.45 -5.21
N ALA A 141 -4.24 -4.42 -6.09
CA ALA A 141 -3.74 -4.12 -7.44
C ALA A 141 -4.69 -3.09 -8.10
N PRO A 142 -4.31 -2.32 -9.16
CA PRO A 142 -5.18 -1.32 -9.74
C PRO A 142 -6.57 -1.93 -9.96
N GLN A 143 -7.49 -1.60 -9.06
CA GLN A 143 -8.85 -2.13 -9.12
C GLN A 143 -9.48 -1.48 -10.34
N THR A 144 -9.62 -2.25 -11.41
CA THR A 144 -10.65 -1.98 -12.38
C THR A 144 -11.95 -1.77 -11.59
N THR A 145 -12.79 -0.86 -12.02
CA THR A 145 -14.12 -0.58 -11.44
C THR A 145 -14.92 -1.85 -11.11
N PHE A 146 -14.57 -2.94 -11.77
CA PHE A 146 -15.10 -4.29 -11.62
C PHE A 146 -14.77 -4.95 -10.25
N ASN A 147 -13.53 -4.81 -9.75
CA ASN A 147 -13.15 -5.39 -8.45
C ASN A 147 -13.78 -4.64 -7.27
N LYS A 148 -14.04 -3.34 -7.43
CA LYS A 148 -14.74 -2.55 -6.42
C LYS A 148 -16.19 -3.02 -6.28
N ALA A 149 -16.88 -3.20 -7.41
CA ALA A 149 -18.25 -3.68 -7.44
C ALA A 149 -18.41 -5.07 -6.77
N ALA A 150 -17.46 -5.97 -6.99
CA ALA A 150 -17.44 -7.29 -6.36
C ALA A 150 -17.24 -7.22 -4.83
N ASN A 151 -16.29 -6.40 -4.37
CA ASN A 151 -16.05 -6.24 -2.93
C ASN A 151 -17.22 -5.58 -2.19
N ASP A 152 -17.84 -4.57 -2.80
CA ASP A 152 -19.04 -3.93 -2.28
C ASP A 152 -20.20 -4.96 -2.18
N ALA A 153 -20.37 -5.80 -3.20
CA ALA A 153 -21.39 -6.86 -3.22
C ALA A 153 -21.12 -7.93 -2.14
N ILE A 154 -19.88 -8.39 -1.96
CA ILE A 154 -19.51 -9.32 -0.89
C ILE A 154 -19.84 -8.72 0.48
N SER A 155 -19.49 -7.45 0.72
CA SER A 155 -19.74 -6.78 2.00
C SER A 155 -21.24 -6.70 2.32
N VAL A 156 -22.09 -6.46 1.30
CA VAL A 156 -23.54 -6.47 1.45
C VAL A 156 -24.06 -7.86 1.81
N LEU A 157 -23.61 -8.92 1.10
CA LEU A 157 -24.03 -10.30 1.37
C LEU A 157 -23.62 -10.76 2.78
N VAL A 158 -22.46 -10.39 3.25
CA VAL A 158 -22.00 -10.68 4.62
C VAL A 158 -22.86 -9.93 5.65
N SER A 159 -23.23 -8.66 5.39
CA SER A 159 -24.12 -7.90 6.26
C SER A 159 -25.54 -8.49 6.34
N LEU A 160 -25.95 -9.24 5.31
CA LEU A 160 -27.23 -9.97 5.24
C LEU A 160 -27.15 -11.38 5.84
N GLY A 161 -26.00 -11.75 6.44
CA GLY A 161 -25.86 -12.97 7.22
C GLY A 161 -25.18 -14.15 6.52
N LEU A 162 -24.65 -13.99 5.30
CA LEU A 162 -23.84 -15.03 4.66
C LEU A 162 -22.42 -15.08 5.30
N SER A 163 -21.82 -16.25 5.29
CA SER A 163 -20.40 -16.35 5.65
C SER A 163 -19.52 -15.65 4.59
N GLN A 164 -18.34 -15.14 5.00
CA GLN A 164 -17.39 -14.51 4.07
C GLN A 164 -17.02 -15.44 2.90
N GLN A 165 -16.90 -16.75 3.17
CA GLN A 165 -16.56 -17.76 2.17
C GLN A 165 -17.70 -17.98 1.17
N ASP A 166 -18.93 -18.13 1.65
CA ASP A 166 -20.12 -18.32 0.79
C ASP A 166 -20.40 -17.07 -0.05
N ALA A 167 -20.30 -15.87 0.53
CA ALA A 167 -20.48 -14.62 -0.18
C ALA A 167 -19.44 -14.49 -1.31
N THR A 168 -18.16 -14.79 -1.05
CA THR A 168 -17.10 -14.74 -2.07
C THR A 168 -17.36 -15.72 -3.20
N ALA A 169 -17.68 -17.00 -2.89
CA ALA A 169 -17.92 -18.04 -3.88
C ALA A 169 -19.13 -17.70 -4.80
N ARG A 170 -20.21 -17.17 -4.21
CA ARG A 170 -21.40 -16.77 -4.98
C ARG A 170 -21.12 -15.57 -5.89
N ILE A 171 -20.36 -14.58 -5.43
CA ILE A 171 -19.97 -13.44 -6.26
C ILE A 171 -19.03 -13.86 -7.39
N GLU A 172 -18.05 -14.73 -7.14
CA GLU A 172 -17.19 -15.29 -8.18
C GLU A 172 -18.01 -16.02 -9.27
N THR A 173 -19.00 -16.79 -8.86
CA THR A 173 -19.90 -17.48 -9.79
C THR A 173 -20.76 -16.48 -10.58
N ALA A 174 -21.30 -15.44 -9.93
CA ALA A 174 -22.05 -14.37 -10.58
C ALA A 174 -21.22 -13.60 -11.61
N MET A 175 -19.93 -13.37 -11.30
CA MET A 175 -18.96 -12.76 -12.24
C MET A 175 -18.72 -13.65 -13.47
N GLN A 176 -18.58 -14.96 -13.29
CA GLN A 176 -18.43 -15.92 -14.39
C GLN A 176 -19.67 -15.95 -15.30
N LEU A 177 -20.86 -15.66 -14.76
CA LEU A 177 -22.11 -15.56 -15.48
C LEU A 177 -22.31 -14.19 -16.16
N GLY A 178 -21.35 -13.26 -16.04
CA GLY A 178 -21.33 -12.00 -16.77
C GLY A 178 -21.85 -10.78 -16.02
N ALA A 179 -22.16 -10.87 -14.73
CA ALA A 179 -22.56 -9.71 -13.92
C ALA A 179 -21.37 -8.75 -13.74
N GLN A 180 -21.60 -7.44 -13.95
CA GLN A 180 -20.53 -6.42 -13.96
C GLN A 180 -20.73 -5.33 -12.91
N THR A 181 -21.93 -5.09 -12.46
CA THR A 181 -22.25 -4.06 -11.45
C THR A 181 -22.52 -4.70 -10.09
N SER A 182 -22.31 -3.94 -9.00
CA SER A 182 -22.59 -4.43 -7.63
C SER A 182 -24.03 -4.93 -7.49
N GLU A 183 -24.97 -4.27 -8.14
CA GLU A 183 -26.40 -4.59 -8.09
C GLU A 183 -26.71 -5.91 -8.82
N GLU A 184 -26.13 -6.13 -10.00
CA GLU A 184 -26.24 -7.39 -10.75
C GLU A 184 -25.60 -8.55 -10.00
N LEU A 185 -24.42 -8.32 -9.41
CA LEU A 185 -23.69 -9.31 -8.63
C LEU A 185 -24.49 -9.76 -7.40
N ILE A 186 -25.08 -8.83 -6.66
CA ILE A 186 -25.93 -9.13 -5.50
C ILE A 186 -27.17 -9.92 -5.93
N ASN A 187 -27.90 -9.41 -6.94
CA ASN A 187 -29.12 -10.06 -7.43
C ASN A 187 -28.86 -11.48 -7.94
N MET A 188 -27.74 -11.69 -8.64
CA MET A 188 -27.38 -12.99 -9.16
C MET A 188 -26.93 -13.94 -8.04
N ALA A 189 -26.16 -13.46 -7.07
CA ALA A 189 -25.71 -14.23 -5.91
C ALA A 189 -26.88 -14.74 -5.04
N PHE A 190 -27.99 -14.01 -4.97
CA PHE A 190 -29.21 -14.47 -4.29
C PHE A 190 -29.97 -15.53 -5.06
N ARG A 191 -29.82 -15.61 -6.38
CA ARG A 191 -30.46 -16.63 -7.24
C ARG A 191 -29.65 -17.94 -7.30
N LEU A 192 -28.40 -17.90 -6.93
CA LEU A 192 -27.53 -19.05 -6.80
C LEU A 192 -27.78 -19.67 -5.40
N ASN A 193 -28.76 -20.55 -5.34
CA ASN A 193 -29.13 -21.27 -4.11
C ASN A 193 -28.30 -22.53 -3.98
#